data_4d59777a5a7eebd350404b7df6a4b547
#
_entry.id   4d59777a5a7eebd350404b7df6a4b547
#
_cell.length_a   1.000
_cell.length_b   1.000
_cell.length_c   1.000
_cell.angle_alpha   90.00
_cell.angle_beta   90.00
_cell.angle_gamma   90.00
#
_symmetry.space_group_name_H-M   'P 1'
#
loop_
_entity.id
_entity.type
_entity.pdbx_description
1 polymer ?
#
loop_
_entity_poly.entity_id
_entity_poly.type
_entity_poly.pdbx_seq_one_letter_code
_entity_poly.pdbx_strand_id
1 'polypeptide(L)'
;MTASDPAPLAGIRIVDAVVGPLAPITRYLADLGARVERFAPIDHGLRDRVANIGKLRGGDTLASDDFAIAAERAHIVVASAGQAVDPLELRRDRPALVTMTVSDFGTANALSDWR
;
A
#
# COMPACT_ATOMS: atom_id res chain seq x y z
N MET A 1 -0.21 -11.37 22.52
CA MET A 1 -1.64 -11.12 22.34
C MET A 1 -2.41 -12.39 22.62
N THR A 2 -3.45 -12.35 23.43
CA THR A 2 -4.28 -13.53 23.70
C THR A 2 -5.28 -13.75 22.57
N ALA A 3 -5.83 -14.98 22.46
CA ALA A 3 -6.81 -15.30 21.41
C ALA A 3 -8.11 -14.48 21.51
N SER A 4 -8.42 -13.88 22.67
CA SER A 4 -9.59 -13.04 22.89
C SER A 4 -9.37 -11.56 22.53
N ASP A 5 -8.14 -11.12 22.33
CA ASP A 5 -7.83 -9.73 22.02
C ASP A 5 -7.84 -9.52 20.51
N PRO A 6 -8.46 -8.42 20.00
CA PRO A 6 -8.36 -8.09 18.59
C PRO A 6 -6.91 -7.70 18.25
N ALA A 7 -6.50 -7.94 17.01
CA ALA A 7 -5.22 -7.43 16.53
C ALA A 7 -5.23 -5.89 16.55
N PRO A 8 -4.06 -5.24 16.76
CA PRO A 8 -3.99 -3.77 16.87
C PRO A 8 -4.63 -3.00 15.72
N LEU A 9 -4.53 -3.52 14.49
CA LEU A 9 -5.08 -2.87 13.30
C LEU A 9 -6.30 -3.59 12.74
N ALA A 10 -6.98 -4.42 13.54
CA ALA A 10 -8.21 -5.09 13.11
C ALA A 10 -9.25 -4.05 12.64
N GLY A 11 -9.85 -4.29 11.48
CA GLY A 11 -10.83 -3.39 10.88
C GLY A 11 -10.25 -2.26 10.03
N ILE A 12 -8.93 -2.10 10.00
CA ILE A 12 -8.26 -1.09 9.15
C ILE A 12 -8.03 -1.69 7.75
N ARG A 13 -8.49 -0.97 6.72
CA ARG A 13 -8.31 -1.36 5.32
C ARG A 13 -7.23 -0.49 4.69
N ILE A 14 -6.24 -1.15 4.09
CA ILE A 14 -5.09 -0.50 3.46
C ILE A 14 -5.01 -0.94 2.01
N VAL A 15 -4.86 0.01 1.11
CA VAL A 15 -4.51 -0.24 -0.29
C VAL A 15 -3.02 -0.02 -0.45
N ASP A 16 -2.33 -1.04 -0.94
CA ASP A 16 -0.88 -1.07 -1.09
C ASP A 16 -0.49 -1.09 -2.56
N ALA A 17 0.17 -0.03 -3.00
CA ALA A 17 0.75 0.09 -4.33
C ALA A 17 2.27 0.32 -4.25
N VAL A 18 2.91 -0.18 -3.20
CA VAL A 18 4.36 -0.10 -3.04
C VAL A 18 5.02 -1.19 -3.89
N VAL A 19 5.97 -0.79 -4.72
CA VAL A 19 6.74 -1.70 -5.58
C VAL A 19 8.21 -1.68 -5.19
N GLY A 20 8.93 -2.74 -5.55
CA GLY A 20 10.36 -2.83 -5.31
C GLY A 20 10.73 -3.18 -3.88
N PRO A 21 11.95 -2.81 -3.44
CA PRO A 21 12.53 -3.29 -2.18
C PRO A 21 11.84 -2.74 -0.93
N LEU A 22 11.00 -1.72 -1.05
CA LEU A 22 10.28 -1.13 0.09
C LEU A 22 8.91 -1.78 0.34
N ALA A 23 8.51 -2.76 -0.47
CA ALA A 23 7.23 -3.47 -0.31
C ALA A 23 7.01 -4.07 1.09
N PRO A 24 8.04 -4.54 1.84
CA PRO A 24 7.84 -5.06 3.19
C PRO A 24 7.23 -4.08 4.20
N ILE A 25 7.26 -2.77 3.92
CA ILE A 25 6.68 -1.76 4.81
C ILE A 25 5.22 -2.07 5.14
N THR A 26 4.42 -2.38 4.13
CA THR A 26 3.00 -2.67 4.34
C THR A 26 2.74 -4.09 4.85
N ARG A 27 3.71 -5.00 4.72
CA ARG A 27 3.62 -6.32 5.33
C ARG A 27 3.53 -6.23 6.85
N TYR A 28 4.27 -5.33 7.48
CA TYR A 28 4.19 -5.15 8.93
C TYR A 28 2.78 -4.74 9.37
N LEU A 29 2.11 -3.95 8.56
CA LEU A 29 0.73 -3.54 8.85
C LEU A 29 -0.23 -4.73 8.74
N ALA A 30 -0.03 -5.61 7.77
CA ALA A 30 -0.79 -6.85 7.65
C ALA A 30 -0.54 -7.77 8.86
N ASP A 31 0.69 -7.88 9.33
CA ASP A 31 1.04 -8.67 10.52
C ASP A 31 0.35 -8.14 11.77
N LEU A 32 0.05 -6.85 11.83
CA LEU A 32 -0.67 -6.21 12.93
C LEU A 32 -2.20 -6.33 12.78
N GLY A 33 -2.69 -7.01 11.77
CA GLY A 33 -4.12 -7.30 11.60
C GLY A 33 -4.85 -6.45 10.60
N ALA A 34 -4.19 -5.51 9.92
CA ALA A 34 -4.82 -4.74 8.86
C ALA A 34 -5.15 -5.61 7.64
N ARG A 35 -6.23 -5.28 6.95
CA ARG A 35 -6.55 -5.87 5.66
C ARG A 35 -5.81 -5.08 4.59
N VAL A 36 -4.74 -5.66 4.05
CA VAL A 36 -3.91 -5.01 3.02
C VAL A 36 -4.23 -5.64 1.67
N GLU A 37 -4.75 -4.83 0.75
CA GLU A 37 -4.99 -5.23 -0.64
C GLU A 37 -3.90 -4.63 -1.53
N ARG A 38 -3.18 -5.50 -2.23
CA ARG A 38 -2.05 -5.10 -3.07
C ARG A 38 -2.46 -4.94 -4.53
N PHE A 39 -2.06 -3.82 -5.11
CA PHE A 39 -2.24 -3.51 -6.53
C PHE A 39 -0.87 -3.29 -7.18
N ALA A 40 -0.35 -4.30 -7.82
CA ALA A 40 0.94 -4.24 -8.50
C ALA A 40 1.01 -5.38 -9.54
N PRO A 41 1.90 -5.25 -10.56
CA PRO A 41 2.15 -6.34 -11.47
C PRO A 41 2.57 -7.61 -10.74
N ILE A 42 2.22 -8.76 -11.29
CA ILE A 42 2.58 -10.06 -10.72
C ILE A 42 4.09 -10.24 -10.86
N ASP A 43 4.74 -10.57 -9.75
CA ASP A 43 6.13 -11.00 -9.71
C ASP A 43 6.17 -12.36 -9.02
N HIS A 44 6.72 -13.38 -9.68
CA HIS A 44 6.81 -14.73 -9.15
C HIS A 44 8.10 -14.99 -8.36
N GLY A 45 8.95 -13.98 -8.18
CA GLY A 45 10.19 -14.08 -7.43
C GLY A 45 9.96 -14.33 -5.95
N LEU A 46 10.91 -15.05 -5.33
CA LEU A 46 10.83 -15.37 -3.90
C LEU A 46 10.83 -14.10 -3.05
N ARG A 47 11.65 -13.12 -3.41
CA ARG A 47 11.75 -11.85 -2.68
C ARG A 47 10.41 -11.12 -2.63
N ASP A 48 9.70 -11.06 -3.76
CA ASP A 48 8.39 -10.42 -3.82
C ASP A 48 7.36 -11.19 -2.98
N ARG A 49 7.38 -12.52 -3.05
CA ARG A 49 6.48 -13.37 -2.28
C ARG A 49 6.67 -13.18 -0.77
N VAL A 50 7.90 -13.13 -0.31
CA VAL A 50 8.22 -12.91 1.12
C VAL A 50 7.81 -11.51 1.56
N ALA A 51 8.09 -10.50 0.74
CA ALA A 51 7.76 -9.11 1.06
C ALA A 51 6.25 -8.87 1.18
N ASN A 52 5.43 -9.74 0.60
CA ASN A 52 3.99 -9.53 0.51
C ASN A 52 3.16 -10.62 1.25
N ILE A 53 3.78 -11.37 2.15
CA ILE A 53 3.08 -12.34 2.98
C ILE A 53 1.95 -11.66 3.76
N GLY A 54 0.77 -12.25 3.77
CA GLY A 54 -0.39 -11.75 4.51
C GLY A 54 -1.21 -10.70 3.78
N LYS A 55 -0.76 -10.23 2.62
CA LYS A 55 -1.52 -9.28 1.79
C LYS A 55 -2.48 -10.02 0.88
N LEU A 56 -3.61 -9.39 0.60
CA LEU A 56 -4.59 -9.88 -0.36
C LEU A 56 -4.24 -9.34 -1.75
N ARG A 57 -4.49 -10.14 -2.78
CA ARG A 57 -4.30 -9.71 -4.16
C ARG A 57 -5.50 -8.89 -4.61
N GLY A 58 -5.33 -7.59 -4.83
CA GLY A 58 -6.38 -6.71 -5.33
C GLY A 58 -6.44 -6.65 -6.85
N GLY A 59 -5.28 -6.51 -7.50
CA GLY A 59 -5.20 -6.41 -8.95
C GLY A 59 -3.79 -6.13 -9.44
N ASP A 60 -3.63 -6.01 -10.75
CA ASP A 60 -2.33 -5.86 -11.40
C ASP A 60 -1.96 -4.39 -11.67
N THR A 61 -2.91 -3.49 -11.63
CA THR A 61 -2.71 -2.11 -12.06
C THR A 61 -3.51 -1.12 -11.22
N LEU A 62 -2.98 0.11 -11.12
CA LEU A 62 -3.65 1.22 -10.48
C LEU A 62 -4.71 1.88 -11.39
N ALA A 63 -4.73 1.54 -12.66
CA ALA A 63 -5.68 2.10 -13.63
C ALA A 63 -7.00 1.32 -13.71
N SER A 64 -7.18 0.32 -12.86
CA SER A 64 -8.39 -0.52 -12.88
C SER A 64 -9.51 0.05 -12.03
N ASP A 65 -10.75 -0.37 -12.36
CA ASP A 65 -11.91 -0.05 -11.52
C ASP A 65 -11.79 -0.72 -10.15
N ASP A 66 -11.16 -1.87 -10.06
CA ASP A 66 -10.92 -2.58 -8.79
C ASP A 66 -10.07 -1.74 -7.85
N PHE A 67 -9.04 -1.07 -8.37
CA PHE A 67 -8.25 -0.14 -7.58
C PHE A 67 -9.09 1.03 -7.08
N ALA A 68 -9.89 1.63 -7.96
CA ALA A 68 -10.73 2.77 -7.60
C ALA A 68 -11.73 2.39 -6.49
N ILE A 69 -12.36 1.22 -6.60
CA ILE A 69 -13.29 0.73 -5.58
C ILE A 69 -12.57 0.48 -4.25
N ALA A 70 -11.41 -0.17 -4.29
CA ALA A 70 -10.65 -0.44 -3.08
C ALA A 70 -10.17 0.85 -2.40
N ALA A 71 -9.68 1.81 -3.19
CA ALA A 71 -9.24 3.11 -2.68
C ALA A 71 -10.39 3.89 -2.02
N GLU A 72 -11.59 3.82 -2.59
CA GLU A 72 -12.77 4.46 -2.04
C GLU A 72 -13.12 3.91 -0.65
N ARG A 73 -12.86 2.64 -0.41
CA ARG A 73 -13.15 1.96 0.86
C ARG A 73 -12.00 1.97 1.85
N ALA A 74 -10.81 2.39 1.42
CA ALA A 74 -9.62 2.32 2.24
C ALA A 74 -9.59 3.40 3.32
N HIS A 75 -8.95 3.06 4.43
CA HIS A 75 -8.55 4.03 5.45
C HIS A 75 -7.20 4.64 5.13
N ILE A 76 -6.32 3.86 4.51
CA ILE A 76 -4.94 4.25 4.19
C ILE A 76 -4.61 3.78 2.78
N VAL A 77 -3.97 4.64 1.99
CA VAL A 77 -3.39 4.28 0.69
C VAL A 77 -1.89 4.55 0.75
N VAL A 78 -1.09 3.52 0.46
CA VAL A 78 0.37 3.60 0.43
C VAL A 78 0.85 3.29 -0.97
N ALA A 79 1.64 4.16 -1.57
CA ALA A 79 2.16 3.97 -2.92
C ALA A 79 3.62 4.40 -3.02
N SER A 80 4.35 3.80 -3.94
CA SER A 80 5.69 4.27 -4.30
C SER A 80 5.60 5.58 -5.06
N ALA A 81 6.59 6.45 -4.88
CA ALA A 81 6.71 7.68 -5.65
C ALA A 81 6.80 7.36 -7.15
N GLY A 82 6.23 8.22 -7.98
CA GLY A 82 6.27 8.07 -9.43
C GLY A 82 5.27 7.09 -10.02
N GLN A 83 4.32 6.60 -9.24
CA GLN A 83 3.22 5.79 -9.74
C GLN A 83 2.22 6.63 -10.55
N ALA A 84 1.44 5.95 -11.39
CA ALA A 84 0.43 6.60 -12.23
C ALA A 84 -0.66 7.31 -11.42
N VAL A 85 -0.92 6.85 -10.21
CA VAL A 85 -1.88 7.49 -9.29
C VAL A 85 -1.10 8.15 -8.15
N ASP A 86 -1.36 9.44 -7.96
CA ASP A 86 -0.80 10.18 -6.82
C ASP A 86 -1.75 10.02 -5.63
N PRO A 87 -1.30 9.45 -4.51
CA PRO A 87 -2.14 9.35 -3.32
C PRO A 87 -2.72 10.67 -2.84
N LEU A 88 -2.01 11.78 -3.03
CA LEU A 88 -2.51 13.09 -2.64
C LEU A 88 -3.77 13.51 -3.43
N GLU A 89 -3.88 13.07 -4.68
CA GLU A 89 -5.08 13.34 -5.49
C GLU A 89 -6.32 12.65 -4.90
N LEU A 90 -6.14 11.47 -4.32
CA LEU A 90 -7.24 10.73 -3.69
C LEU A 90 -7.78 11.45 -2.45
N ARG A 91 -6.94 12.22 -1.76
CA ARG A 91 -7.37 12.97 -0.57
C ARG A 91 -8.20 14.20 -0.91
N ARG A 92 -8.14 14.68 -2.14
CA ARG A 92 -8.84 15.91 -2.55
C ARG A 92 -10.32 15.83 -2.24
N ASP A 93 -10.94 14.67 -2.52
CA ASP A 93 -12.37 14.43 -2.29
C ASP A 93 -12.63 13.66 -0.97
N ARG A 94 -11.59 13.23 -0.28
CA ARG A 94 -11.68 12.41 0.93
C ARG A 94 -10.64 12.86 1.97
N PRO A 95 -10.94 13.97 2.70
CA PRO A 95 -9.96 14.54 3.65
C PRO A 95 -9.56 13.58 4.80
N ALA A 96 -10.42 12.62 5.13
CA ALA A 96 -10.14 11.63 6.18
C ALA A 96 -9.20 10.50 5.74
N LEU A 97 -8.94 10.37 4.44
CA LEU A 97 -8.04 9.34 3.93
C LEU A 97 -6.60 9.65 4.34
N VAL A 98 -5.93 8.67 4.91
CA VAL A 98 -4.50 8.75 5.19
C VAL A 98 -3.74 8.26 3.96
N THR A 99 -2.81 9.04 3.46
CA THR A 99 -1.97 8.68 2.32
C THR A 99 -0.51 8.69 2.71
N MET A 100 0.25 7.76 2.13
CA MET A 100 1.68 7.65 2.34
C MET A 100 2.37 7.40 1.01
N THR A 101 3.34 8.22 0.68
CA THR A 101 4.20 8.04 -0.49
C THR A 101 5.56 7.55 -0.02
N VAL A 102 6.01 6.44 -0.59
CA VAL A 102 7.27 5.79 -0.22
C VAL A 102 8.30 6.06 -1.30
N SER A 103 9.47 6.52 -0.91
CA SER A 103 10.59 6.80 -1.82
C SER A 103 11.92 6.56 -1.12
N ASP A 104 13.00 6.42 -1.88
CA ASP A 104 14.34 6.21 -1.31
C ASP A 104 14.88 7.49 -0.68
N PHE A 105 14.60 8.66 -1.27
CA PHE A 105 15.21 9.93 -0.86
C PHE A 105 14.20 11.08 -0.72
N GLY A 106 12.91 10.77 -0.62
CA GLY A 106 11.87 11.80 -0.64
C GLY A 106 11.50 12.23 -2.05
N THR A 107 10.61 13.21 -2.17
CA THR A 107 10.03 13.60 -3.46
C THR A 107 10.34 15.03 -3.88
N ALA A 108 11.04 15.81 -3.05
CA ALA A 108 11.26 17.23 -3.29
C ALA A 108 12.71 17.66 -2.95
N ASN A 109 13.71 16.87 -3.41
CA ASN A 109 15.11 17.20 -3.18
C ASN A 109 15.98 16.71 -4.35
N ALA A 110 17.28 17.02 -4.30
CA ALA A 110 18.21 16.70 -5.38
C ALA A 110 18.40 15.19 -5.62
N LEU A 111 18.08 14.35 -4.63
CA LEU A 111 18.24 12.90 -4.72
C LEU A 111 16.93 12.18 -5.04
N SER A 112 15.83 12.90 -5.24
CA SER A 112 14.50 12.29 -5.40
C SER A 112 14.39 11.39 -6.63
N ASP A 113 15.24 11.58 -7.66
CA ASP A 113 15.27 10.73 -8.85
C ASP A 113 16.25 9.56 -8.73
N TRP A 114 16.98 9.45 -7.67
CA TRP A 114 17.90 8.33 -7.43
C TRP A 114 17.12 7.05 -7.11
N ARG A 115 17.53 5.97 -7.76
CA ARG A 115 16.91 4.65 -7.61
C ARG A 115 17.93 3.54 -7.60
#